data_85029587d68306f26793cc3cc370925b
#
_entry.id   85029587d68306f26793cc3cc370925b
#
_cell.length_a   1.000
_cell.length_b   1.000
_cell.length_c   1.000
_cell.angle_alpha   90.00
_cell.angle_beta   90.00
_cell.angle_gamma   90.00
#
_symmetry.space_group_name_H-M   'P 1'
#
loop_
_entity.id
_entity.type
_entity.pdbx_description
1 polymer ?
#
loop_
_entity_poly.entity_id
_entity_poly.type
_entity_poly.pdbx_seq_one_letter_code
_entity_poly.pdbx_strand_id
1 'polypeptide(L)'
;GHQVLLRDASIIDNDANAKVVSVVLNGADSMVACKYLEDSASGNADNFDTILVIGSINAEGAPIPDALSYDPVKYSNYTQIFRTPLEITRTARKTRLRTGDQYKEMKREALELHSIEMEKAFFHGVKSEGTGSNGKPERTTQGIINFIKTNAAANMFNYNASDDEVSASATWIASGEAYLDANLEKLFRHGSSEKIAYCGSGALLGINKLAKSAGQVQLKSTDSAYGLKVVEWLTPFGTLMLKTHPLFSYEASNRNRMVVVDPEKIQFNYIDDTFFKKDDGERKAGQMAIDGSKEEFLTEGGLEMHHPLCHGVFDGIGLAAPS
;
A
#
# COMPACT_ATOMS: atom_id res chain seq x y z
N GLY A 1 13.76 -27.45 -22.45
CA GLY A 1 14.07 -26.89 -23.72
C GLY A 1 13.81 -25.40 -23.90
N HIS A 2 14.00 -24.57 -22.88
CA HIS A 2 13.93 -23.12 -23.03
C HIS A 2 15.27 -22.54 -23.46
N GLN A 3 15.23 -21.53 -24.34
CA GLN A 3 16.34 -20.64 -24.61
C GLN A 3 16.42 -19.61 -23.49
N VAL A 4 17.61 -19.42 -22.96
CA VAL A 4 17.89 -18.49 -21.89
C VAL A 4 19.09 -17.61 -22.21
N LEU A 5 19.04 -16.38 -21.78
CA LEU A 5 20.18 -15.48 -21.74
C LEU A 5 20.75 -15.54 -20.32
N LEU A 6 22.00 -15.95 -20.24
CA LEU A 6 22.79 -15.94 -19.00
C LEU A 6 23.49 -14.59 -18.94
N ARG A 7 23.33 -13.87 -17.86
CA ARG A 7 23.84 -12.51 -17.66
C ARG A 7 24.74 -12.42 -16.45
N ASP A 8 25.85 -11.73 -16.64
CA ASP A 8 26.69 -11.22 -15.58
C ASP A 8 26.39 -9.72 -15.40
N ALA A 9 25.86 -9.32 -14.23
CA ALA A 9 25.52 -7.93 -13.97
C ALA A 9 26.76 -7.01 -13.88
N SER A 10 27.93 -7.58 -13.64
CA SER A 10 29.19 -6.83 -13.53
C SER A 10 29.86 -6.57 -14.88
N ILE A 11 29.61 -7.40 -15.90
CA ILE A 11 30.27 -7.33 -17.21
C ILE A 11 29.22 -7.55 -18.32
N ILE A 12 28.74 -6.46 -18.91
CA ILE A 12 27.67 -6.46 -19.93
C ILE A 12 28.04 -7.28 -21.17
N ASP A 13 29.32 -7.39 -21.51
CA ASP A 13 29.79 -8.12 -22.70
C ASP A 13 29.87 -9.64 -22.52
N ASN A 14 29.59 -10.16 -21.32
CA ASN A 14 29.66 -11.60 -21.03
C ASN A 14 28.28 -12.29 -21.09
N ASP A 15 27.29 -11.65 -21.67
CA ASP A 15 25.98 -12.29 -21.90
C ASP A 15 26.11 -13.48 -22.84
N ALA A 16 25.54 -14.65 -22.49
CA ALA A 16 25.61 -15.85 -23.30
C ALA A 16 24.23 -16.47 -23.52
N ASN A 17 23.93 -16.80 -24.79
CA ASN A 17 22.73 -17.54 -25.13
C ASN A 17 22.93 -19.03 -24.89
N ALA A 18 22.03 -19.64 -24.16
CA ALA A 18 22.09 -21.06 -23.84
C ALA A 18 20.71 -21.74 -23.94
N LYS A 19 20.72 -23.05 -24.05
CA LYS A 19 19.53 -23.91 -23.97
C LYS A 19 19.54 -24.67 -22.67
N VAL A 20 18.43 -24.62 -21.93
CA VAL A 20 18.25 -25.40 -20.70
C VAL A 20 18.11 -26.89 -21.07
N VAL A 21 18.97 -27.72 -20.49
CA VAL A 21 18.99 -29.18 -20.69
C VAL A 21 18.24 -29.88 -19.55
N SER A 22 18.54 -29.51 -18.31
CA SER A 22 17.88 -30.09 -17.15
C SER A 22 17.80 -29.07 -16.00
N VAL A 23 16.82 -29.25 -15.14
CA VAL A 23 16.62 -28.47 -13.92
C VAL A 23 16.49 -29.43 -12.75
N VAL A 24 17.28 -29.24 -11.72
CA VAL A 24 17.20 -29.98 -10.46
C VAL A 24 16.76 -29.01 -9.37
N LEU A 25 15.56 -29.22 -8.83
CA LEU A 25 15.03 -28.39 -7.74
C LEU A 25 15.47 -28.98 -6.40
N ASN A 26 16.25 -28.22 -5.65
CA ASN A 26 16.74 -28.60 -4.31
C ASN A 26 16.77 -27.38 -3.38
N GLY A 27 15.65 -26.67 -3.26
CA GLY A 27 15.57 -25.46 -2.44
C GLY A 27 16.60 -24.39 -2.85
N ALA A 28 17.44 -23.97 -1.93
CA ALA A 28 18.48 -22.97 -2.17
C ALA A 28 19.60 -23.47 -3.11
N ASP A 29 19.80 -24.80 -3.19
CA ASP A 29 20.83 -25.45 -4.02
C ASP A 29 20.27 -25.94 -5.36
N SER A 30 19.23 -25.32 -5.87
CA SER A 30 18.67 -25.66 -7.19
C SER A 30 19.67 -25.39 -8.31
N MET A 31 19.79 -26.33 -9.25
CA MET A 31 20.73 -26.25 -10.36
C MET A 31 20.02 -26.27 -11.71
N VAL A 32 20.50 -25.44 -12.62
CA VAL A 32 20.05 -25.42 -14.03
C VAL A 32 21.24 -25.77 -14.93
N ALA A 33 21.17 -26.91 -15.59
CA ALA A 33 22.17 -27.28 -16.57
C ALA A 33 21.82 -26.68 -17.93
N CYS A 34 22.72 -25.87 -18.48
CA CYS A 34 22.56 -25.21 -19.77
C CYS A 34 23.62 -25.66 -20.77
N LYS A 35 23.23 -25.67 -22.05
CA LYS A 35 24.14 -25.86 -23.17
C LYS A 35 24.22 -24.55 -23.94
N TYR A 36 25.41 -24.03 -24.13
CA TYR A 36 25.61 -22.83 -24.95
C TYR A 36 25.15 -23.04 -26.39
N LEU A 37 24.52 -22.03 -26.95
CA LEU A 37 24.09 -21.95 -28.36
C LEU A 37 25.10 -21.17 -29.19
N GLU A 38 25.93 -20.38 -28.56
CA GLU A 38 27.03 -19.64 -29.18
C GLU A 38 28.35 -20.29 -28.78
N ASP A 39 29.34 -20.21 -29.65
CA ASP A 39 30.71 -20.56 -29.26
C ASP A 39 31.11 -19.61 -28.11
N SER A 40 31.30 -20.14 -26.93
CA SER A 40 31.68 -19.38 -25.74
C SER A 40 33.12 -18.91 -25.93
N ALA A 41 33.28 -17.89 -26.73
CA ALA A 41 34.62 -17.44 -27.13
C ALA A 41 35.30 -16.57 -26.04
N SER A 42 34.66 -16.18 -25.02
CA SER A 42 35.32 -15.33 -24.06
C SER A 42 34.80 -15.44 -22.65
N GLY A 43 35.59 -16.01 -21.84
CA GLY A 43 35.62 -15.64 -20.48
C GLY A 43 34.63 -16.41 -19.59
N ASN A 44 35.10 -16.70 -18.51
CA ASN A 44 34.53 -17.20 -17.28
C ASN A 44 33.00 -17.24 -17.25
N ALA A 45 32.47 -18.40 -17.63
CA ALA A 45 31.10 -18.79 -17.38
C ALA A 45 30.76 -18.93 -15.86
N ASP A 46 31.67 -18.47 -15.00
CA ASP A 46 31.65 -18.80 -13.57
C ASP A 46 30.85 -17.82 -12.72
N ASN A 47 30.35 -16.70 -13.29
CA ASN A 47 29.72 -15.65 -12.50
C ASN A 47 28.41 -15.12 -13.12
N PHE A 48 27.57 -15.97 -13.68
CA PHE A 48 26.25 -15.52 -14.12
C PHE A 48 25.33 -15.31 -12.92
N ASP A 49 24.85 -14.07 -12.74
CA ASP A 49 23.94 -13.68 -11.64
C ASP A 49 22.49 -13.88 -12.00
N THR A 50 22.14 -13.79 -13.29
CA THR A 50 20.75 -13.83 -13.75
C THR A 50 20.54 -14.71 -14.95
N ILE A 51 19.36 -15.34 -15.01
CA ILE A 51 18.89 -16.15 -16.14
C ILE A 51 17.60 -15.54 -16.66
N LEU A 52 17.62 -15.02 -17.88
CA LEU A 52 16.43 -14.50 -18.56
C LEU A 52 15.91 -15.53 -19.56
N VAL A 53 14.67 -15.95 -19.42
CA VAL A 53 14.01 -16.86 -20.38
C VAL A 53 13.60 -16.06 -21.62
N ILE A 54 14.16 -16.40 -22.79
CA ILE A 54 13.87 -15.74 -24.07
C ILE A 54 12.69 -16.42 -24.77
N GLY A 55 12.68 -17.76 -24.79
CA GLY A 55 11.65 -18.51 -25.49
C GLY A 55 11.85 -20.02 -25.40
N SER A 56 11.14 -20.78 -26.21
CA SER A 56 11.28 -22.23 -26.30
C SER A 56 11.99 -22.64 -27.59
N ILE A 57 12.89 -23.65 -27.51
CA ILE A 57 13.53 -24.27 -28.65
C ILE A 57 13.00 -25.70 -28.78
N ASN A 58 12.35 -25.98 -29.89
CA ASN A 58 11.83 -27.31 -30.19
C ASN A 58 12.50 -27.85 -31.46
N ALA A 59 12.75 -29.16 -31.48
CA ALA A 59 13.26 -29.82 -32.65
C ALA A 59 12.16 -29.99 -33.71
N GLU A 60 12.55 -30.05 -34.98
CA GLU A 60 11.64 -30.36 -36.06
C GLU A 60 11.04 -31.77 -35.85
N GLY A 61 9.71 -31.88 -35.89
CA GLY A 61 9.00 -33.14 -35.61
C GLY A 61 8.94 -33.56 -34.14
N ALA A 62 9.32 -32.71 -33.21
CA ALA A 62 9.20 -32.98 -31.77
C ALA A 62 7.73 -33.05 -31.32
N PRO A 63 7.40 -33.88 -30.30
CA PRO A 63 6.08 -33.87 -29.70
C PRO A 63 5.82 -32.55 -29.00
N ILE A 64 4.54 -32.24 -28.79
CA ILE A 64 4.11 -31.03 -28.03
C ILE A 64 4.69 -31.11 -26.61
N PRO A 65 5.37 -30.03 -26.13
CA PRO A 65 5.90 -30.00 -24.78
C PRO A 65 4.76 -29.89 -23.74
N ASP A 66 5.07 -30.27 -22.49
CA ASP A 66 4.13 -30.17 -21.41
C ASP A 66 3.68 -28.72 -21.20
N ALA A 67 2.39 -28.54 -20.94
CA ALA A 67 1.81 -27.21 -20.69
C ALA A 67 2.22 -26.68 -19.31
N LEU A 68 2.67 -25.44 -19.29
CA LEU A 68 2.90 -24.71 -18.04
C LEU A 68 1.64 -23.91 -17.69
N SER A 69 1.09 -24.14 -16.51
CA SER A 69 0.01 -23.33 -15.95
C SER A 69 0.43 -22.76 -14.60
N TYR A 70 0.03 -21.54 -14.36
CA TYR A 70 0.27 -20.87 -13.09
C TYR A 70 -1.06 -20.64 -12.39
N ASP A 71 -1.16 -21.10 -11.15
CA ASP A 71 -2.32 -20.80 -10.33
C ASP A 71 -2.26 -19.35 -9.86
N PRO A 72 -3.40 -18.62 -9.87
CA PRO A 72 -3.44 -17.26 -9.38
C PRO A 72 -3.21 -17.21 -7.88
N VAL A 73 -2.38 -16.26 -7.45
CA VAL A 73 -2.18 -15.98 -6.02
C VAL A 73 -3.42 -15.30 -5.46
N LYS A 74 -3.99 -15.86 -4.38
CA LYS A 74 -5.20 -15.34 -3.73
C LYS A 74 -4.83 -14.51 -2.51
N TYR A 75 -5.32 -13.27 -2.50
CA TYR A 75 -5.30 -12.41 -1.32
C TYR A 75 -6.68 -12.38 -0.71
N SER A 76 -6.76 -12.36 0.61
CA SER A 76 -8.05 -12.32 1.32
C SER A 76 -7.97 -11.35 2.48
N ASN A 77 -9.07 -10.63 2.71
CA ASN A 77 -9.24 -9.73 3.82
C ASN A 77 -10.58 -10.04 4.52
N TYR A 78 -10.77 -9.50 5.72
CA TYR A 78 -12.03 -9.59 6.45
C TYR A 78 -12.76 -8.25 6.43
N THR A 79 -14.08 -8.30 6.47
CA THR A 79 -14.91 -7.16 6.80
C THR A 79 -14.89 -6.93 8.31
N GLN A 80 -14.90 -5.67 8.72
CA GLN A 80 -14.94 -5.24 10.11
C GLN A 80 -16.24 -4.50 10.40
N ILE A 81 -16.80 -4.73 11.57
CA ILE A 81 -17.99 -4.02 12.04
C ILE A 81 -17.53 -2.79 12.83
N PHE A 82 -17.79 -1.61 12.27
CA PHE A 82 -17.55 -0.32 12.92
C PHE A 82 -18.81 0.17 13.59
N ARG A 83 -18.72 0.57 14.86
CA ARG A 83 -19.86 1.04 15.65
C ARG A 83 -19.47 2.23 16.48
N THR A 84 -20.13 3.36 16.27
CA THR A 84 -19.91 4.58 17.04
C THR A 84 -21.21 4.97 17.73
N PRO A 85 -21.32 4.71 19.04
CA PRO A 85 -22.53 4.97 19.79
C PRO A 85 -22.70 6.45 20.11
N LEU A 86 -23.96 6.87 20.19
CA LEU A 86 -24.42 8.18 20.61
C LEU A 86 -25.48 7.99 21.69
N GLU A 87 -25.28 8.62 22.84
CA GLU A 87 -26.25 8.55 23.94
C GLU A 87 -26.63 9.96 24.38
N ILE A 88 -27.93 10.25 24.48
CA ILE A 88 -28.46 11.53 24.91
C ILE A 88 -29.61 11.34 25.88
N THR A 89 -29.62 12.08 26.99
CA THR A 89 -30.73 12.08 27.96
C THR A 89 -31.90 12.90 27.42
N ARG A 90 -33.11 12.55 27.85
CA ARG A 90 -34.32 13.30 27.49
C ARG A 90 -34.23 14.78 27.89
N THR A 91 -33.66 15.07 29.04
CA THR A 91 -33.48 16.45 29.53
C THR A 91 -32.53 17.23 28.59
N ALA A 92 -31.39 16.68 28.25
CA ALA A 92 -30.44 17.31 27.33
C ALA A 92 -31.08 17.58 25.95
N ARG A 93 -31.86 16.63 25.44
CA ARG A 93 -32.57 16.76 24.15
C ARG A 93 -33.63 17.86 24.15
N LYS A 94 -34.24 18.15 25.32
CA LYS A 94 -35.27 19.18 25.45
C LYS A 94 -34.72 20.54 25.85
N THR A 95 -33.45 20.60 26.30
CA THR A 95 -32.82 21.86 26.72
C THR A 95 -32.44 22.67 25.47
N ARG A 96 -32.83 23.94 25.47
CA ARG A 96 -32.40 24.90 24.46
C ARG A 96 -31.04 25.49 24.79
N LEU A 97 -30.04 25.20 24.01
CA LEU A 97 -28.70 25.81 24.13
C LEU A 97 -28.59 27.04 23.22
N ARG A 98 -27.75 28.01 23.64
CA ARG A 98 -27.43 29.19 22.79
C ARG A 98 -26.71 28.79 21.49
N THR A 99 -26.04 27.65 21.49
CA THR A 99 -25.25 27.09 20.36
C THR A 99 -26.08 26.29 19.38
N GLY A 100 -27.38 26.08 19.63
CA GLY A 100 -28.26 25.31 18.74
C GLY A 100 -28.75 23.99 19.33
N ASP A 101 -29.06 23.02 18.46
CA ASP A 101 -29.60 21.72 18.84
C ASP A 101 -28.44 20.76 19.17
N GLN A 102 -28.31 20.44 20.47
CA GLN A 102 -27.26 19.54 20.96
C GLN A 102 -27.28 18.17 20.30
N TYR A 103 -28.47 17.63 20.03
CA TYR A 103 -28.58 16.32 19.41
C TYR A 103 -28.00 16.29 17.98
N LYS A 104 -28.26 17.35 17.19
CA LYS A 104 -27.70 17.46 15.85
C LYS A 104 -26.19 17.57 15.85
N GLU A 105 -25.65 18.33 16.82
CA GLU A 105 -24.20 18.49 16.94
C GLU A 105 -23.53 17.18 17.35
N MET A 106 -24.04 16.49 18.37
CA MET A 106 -23.54 15.18 18.79
C MET A 106 -23.60 14.14 17.65
N LYS A 107 -24.67 14.18 16.85
CA LYS A 107 -24.80 13.28 15.68
C LYS A 107 -23.74 13.58 14.62
N ARG A 108 -23.44 14.85 14.36
CA ARG A 108 -22.40 15.27 13.44
C ARG A 108 -21.02 14.82 13.92
N GLU A 109 -20.71 15.06 15.20
CA GLU A 109 -19.46 14.64 15.84
C GLU A 109 -19.28 13.11 15.82
N ALA A 110 -20.35 12.36 16.12
CA ALA A 110 -20.32 10.90 16.07
C ALA A 110 -20.05 10.36 14.66
N LEU A 111 -20.62 10.98 13.62
CA LEU A 111 -20.35 10.62 12.22
C LEU A 111 -18.91 10.92 11.83
N GLU A 112 -18.38 12.07 12.27
CA GLU A 112 -16.98 12.45 12.02
C GLU A 112 -16.01 11.46 12.69
N LEU A 113 -16.25 11.11 13.96
CA LEU A 113 -15.48 10.10 14.67
C LEU A 113 -15.55 8.73 13.99
N HIS A 114 -16.73 8.31 13.56
CA HIS A 114 -16.93 7.06 12.82
C HIS A 114 -16.09 7.00 11.55
N SER A 115 -16.10 8.09 10.77
CA SER A 115 -15.31 8.20 9.55
C SER A 115 -13.81 8.15 9.83
N ILE A 116 -13.35 8.82 10.91
CA ILE A 116 -11.94 8.80 11.32
C ILE A 116 -11.49 7.39 11.74
N GLU A 117 -12.34 6.67 12.49
CA GLU A 117 -12.05 5.29 12.91
C GLU A 117 -11.91 4.36 11.71
N MET A 118 -12.83 4.44 10.74
CA MET A 118 -12.76 3.66 9.50
C MET A 118 -11.49 3.97 8.70
N GLU A 119 -11.17 5.26 8.52
CA GLU A 119 -9.99 5.68 7.78
C GLU A 119 -8.69 5.20 8.44
N LYS A 120 -8.60 5.28 9.76
CA LYS A 120 -7.45 4.72 10.51
C LYS A 120 -7.32 3.21 10.33
N ALA A 121 -8.44 2.48 10.37
CA ALA A 121 -8.44 1.04 10.15
C ALA A 121 -8.01 0.68 8.72
N PHE A 122 -8.42 1.45 7.71
CA PHE A 122 -8.04 1.22 6.32
C PHE A 122 -6.56 1.49 6.03
N PHE A 123 -5.90 2.35 6.79
CA PHE A 123 -4.45 2.52 6.68
C PHE A 123 -3.65 1.58 7.57
N HIS A 124 -4.03 1.44 8.85
CA HIS A 124 -3.21 0.79 9.88
C HIS A 124 -3.77 -0.54 10.39
N GLY A 125 -4.94 -0.95 9.96
CA GLY A 125 -5.58 -2.18 10.41
C GLY A 125 -4.74 -3.43 10.15
N VAL A 126 -4.89 -4.44 11.00
CA VAL A 126 -4.26 -5.75 10.86
C VAL A 126 -5.34 -6.79 10.71
N LYS A 127 -5.19 -7.69 9.75
CA LYS A 127 -6.11 -8.81 9.53
C LYS A 127 -6.07 -9.75 10.72
N SER A 128 -7.18 -9.89 11.42
CA SER A 128 -7.31 -10.81 12.53
C SER A 128 -8.73 -11.36 12.65
N GLU A 129 -8.85 -12.58 13.14
CA GLU A 129 -10.11 -13.20 13.51
C GLU A 129 -9.97 -13.78 14.92
N GLY A 130 -10.86 -13.40 15.79
CA GLY A 130 -10.94 -13.86 17.17
C GLY A 130 -12.36 -14.20 17.56
N THR A 131 -12.56 -14.53 18.84
CA THR A 131 -13.87 -14.76 19.43
C THR A 131 -14.16 -13.64 20.41
N GLY A 132 -15.21 -12.87 20.12
CA GLY A 132 -15.68 -11.80 20.99
C GLY A 132 -16.27 -12.33 22.31
N SER A 133 -16.51 -11.42 23.24
CA SER A 133 -17.06 -11.72 24.58
C SER A 133 -18.45 -12.38 24.54
N ASN A 134 -19.15 -12.29 23.43
CA ASN A 134 -20.44 -12.92 23.18
C ASN A 134 -20.35 -14.30 22.53
N GLY A 135 -19.12 -14.86 22.35
CA GLY A 135 -18.87 -16.13 21.70
C GLY A 135 -19.03 -16.13 20.17
N LYS A 136 -19.18 -14.97 19.55
CA LYS A 136 -19.27 -14.81 18.09
C LYS A 136 -17.95 -14.36 17.50
N PRO A 137 -17.69 -14.61 16.19
CA PRO A 137 -16.49 -14.13 15.53
C PRO A 137 -16.34 -12.61 15.63
N GLU A 138 -15.14 -12.17 15.98
CA GLU A 138 -14.72 -10.77 15.99
C GLU A 138 -13.59 -10.63 14.96
N ARG A 139 -13.79 -9.78 13.95
CA ARG A 139 -12.89 -9.66 12.80
C ARG A 139 -12.41 -8.24 12.65
N THR A 140 -11.14 -8.09 12.28
CA THR A 140 -10.54 -6.81 11.91
C THR A 140 -10.08 -6.83 10.45
N THR A 141 -10.28 -5.72 9.76
CA THR A 141 -9.87 -5.55 8.37
C THR A 141 -8.38 -5.27 8.26
N GLN A 142 -7.74 -5.78 7.20
CA GLN A 142 -6.37 -5.46 6.86
C GLN A 142 -6.31 -4.09 6.21
N GLY A 143 -5.48 -3.21 6.75
CA GLY A 143 -5.19 -1.91 6.17
C GLY A 143 -4.08 -1.97 5.12
N ILE A 144 -3.98 -0.89 4.33
CA ILE A 144 -3.06 -0.76 3.19
C ILE A 144 -1.60 -1.00 3.62
N ILE A 145 -1.16 -0.37 4.71
CA ILE A 145 0.24 -0.48 5.18
C ILE A 145 0.56 -1.93 5.57
N ASN A 146 -0.36 -2.60 6.28
CA ASN A 146 -0.16 -3.99 6.67
C ASN A 146 -0.18 -4.94 5.47
N PHE A 147 -1.03 -4.68 4.48
CA PHE A 147 -1.09 -5.45 3.24
C PHE A 147 0.25 -5.39 2.47
N ILE A 148 0.81 -4.19 2.32
CA ILE A 148 2.12 -3.98 1.68
C ILE A 148 3.21 -4.69 2.48
N LYS A 149 3.24 -4.48 3.80
CA LYS A 149 4.24 -5.10 4.69
C LYS A 149 4.23 -6.63 4.62
N THR A 150 3.05 -7.25 4.48
CA THR A 150 2.91 -8.71 4.48
C THR A 150 3.22 -9.33 3.12
N ASN A 151 2.82 -8.67 2.02
CA ASN A 151 2.85 -9.26 0.70
C ASN A 151 3.89 -8.64 -0.25
N ALA A 152 4.41 -7.47 0.08
CA ALA A 152 5.42 -6.74 -0.69
C ALA A 152 6.39 -5.99 0.24
N ALA A 153 7.03 -6.71 1.16
CA ALA A 153 7.93 -6.12 2.16
C ALA A 153 9.06 -5.28 1.54
N ALA A 154 9.50 -5.62 0.33
CA ALA A 154 10.48 -4.84 -0.42
C ALA A 154 10.01 -3.43 -0.82
N ASN A 155 8.69 -3.16 -0.76
CA ASN A 155 8.10 -1.85 -1.05
C ASN A 155 7.86 -1.02 0.24
N MET A 156 8.45 -1.44 1.36
CA MET A 156 8.53 -0.66 2.61
C MET A 156 9.86 0.09 2.63
N PHE A 157 9.88 1.28 2.04
CA PHE A 157 11.07 2.11 1.91
C PHE A 157 11.24 3.00 3.13
N ASN A 158 12.44 3.04 3.70
CA ASN A 158 12.73 3.89 4.85
C ASN A 158 14.04 4.65 4.65
N TYR A 159 13.96 5.96 4.49
CA TYR A 159 15.11 6.83 4.31
C TYR A 159 16.12 6.77 5.48
N ASN A 160 15.66 6.47 6.69
CA ASN A 160 16.48 6.40 7.90
C ASN A 160 17.08 5.01 8.18
N ALA A 161 16.64 3.96 7.46
CA ALA A 161 17.32 2.68 7.48
C ALA A 161 18.51 2.75 6.51
N SER A 162 19.55 1.96 6.74
CA SER A 162 20.66 1.78 5.79
C SER A 162 20.16 1.10 4.52
N ASP A 163 19.42 1.85 3.70
CA ASP A 163 19.10 1.47 2.35
C ASP A 163 20.36 1.69 1.49
N ASP A 164 20.63 0.79 0.56
CA ASP A 164 21.77 0.83 -0.35
C ASP A 164 21.86 2.14 -1.15
N GLU A 165 20.74 2.87 -1.26
CA GLU A 165 20.60 4.14 -1.98
C GLU A 165 20.95 5.38 -1.12
N VAL A 166 21.11 5.23 0.19
CA VAL A 166 21.37 6.36 1.11
C VAL A 166 22.67 6.18 1.84
N SER A 167 23.66 7.02 1.53
CA SER A 167 24.92 7.10 2.31
C SER A 167 24.63 7.48 3.76
N ALA A 168 25.25 6.79 4.69
CA ALA A 168 25.24 7.20 6.10
C ALA A 168 25.65 8.70 6.22
N SER A 169 24.89 9.48 6.99
CA SER A 169 25.06 10.93 7.18
C SER A 169 24.69 11.82 5.98
N ALA A 170 24.04 11.29 4.94
CA ALA A 170 23.57 12.13 3.85
C ALA A 170 22.41 13.04 4.31
N THR A 171 22.42 14.28 3.86
CA THR A 171 21.29 15.18 4.09
C THR A 171 20.17 14.89 3.09
N TRP A 172 18.91 15.11 3.50
CA TRP A 172 17.76 14.94 2.61
C TRP A 172 17.91 15.67 1.26
N ILE A 173 18.50 16.87 1.27
CA ILE A 173 18.71 17.67 0.07
C ILE A 173 19.73 17.01 -0.88
N ALA A 174 20.70 16.28 -0.34
CA ALA A 174 21.76 15.68 -1.16
C ALA A 174 21.37 14.33 -1.77
N SER A 175 20.60 13.51 -1.06
CA SER A 175 20.29 12.13 -1.48
C SER A 175 18.79 11.82 -1.60
N GLY A 176 17.93 12.73 -1.18
CA GLY A 176 16.47 12.48 -1.18
C GLY A 176 15.87 12.33 -2.58
N GLU A 177 16.43 13.02 -3.59
CA GLU A 177 15.99 12.88 -4.99
C GLU A 177 16.33 11.49 -5.52
N ALA A 178 17.58 11.07 -5.39
CA ALA A 178 18.01 9.74 -5.82
C ALA A 178 17.23 8.61 -5.12
N TYR A 179 16.98 8.75 -3.81
CA TYR A 179 16.17 7.81 -3.05
C TYR A 179 14.74 7.72 -3.56
N LEU A 180 14.09 8.85 -3.83
CA LEU A 180 12.72 8.85 -4.35
C LEU A 180 12.66 8.27 -5.76
N ASP A 181 13.58 8.65 -6.63
CA ASP A 181 13.62 8.18 -8.02
C ASP A 181 13.85 6.66 -8.09
N ALA A 182 14.82 6.13 -7.37
CA ALA A 182 15.11 4.71 -7.35
C ALA A 182 13.93 3.86 -6.84
N ASN A 183 13.25 4.32 -5.79
CA ASN A 183 12.14 3.58 -5.20
C ASN A 183 10.81 3.80 -5.94
N LEU A 184 10.59 4.98 -6.53
CA LEU A 184 9.44 5.21 -7.41
C LEU A 184 9.57 4.38 -8.71
N GLU A 185 10.78 4.26 -9.28
CA GLU A 185 11.03 3.39 -10.43
C GLU A 185 10.58 1.95 -10.14
N LYS A 186 10.95 1.39 -8.96
CA LYS A 186 10.52 0.04 -8.55
C LYS A 186 8.99 -0.08 -8.50
N LEU A 187 8.27 0.93 -8.01
CA LEU A 187 6.82 0.93 -7.92
C LEU A 187 6.13 1.08 -9.28
N PHE A 188 6.66 1.93 -10.16
CA PHE A 188 6.06 2.16 -11.48
C PHE A 188 6.33 1.03 -12.50
N ARG A 189 7.18 0.05 -12.16
CA ARG A 189 7.31 -1.20 -12.95
C ARG A 189 6.01 -1.99 -13.00
N HIS A 190 5.13 -1.79 -12.01
CA HIS A 190 3.90 -2.55 -11.83
C HIS A 190 2.68 -1.64 -11.73
N GLY A 191 1.58 -2.06 -12.36
CA GLY A 191 0.30 -1.38 -12.29
C GLY A 191 0.18 -0.19 -13.23
N SER A 192 -0.67 0.77 -12.83
CA SER A 192 -0.97 1.98 -13.59
C SER A 192 0.22 2.96 -13.59
N SER A 193 0.32 3.77 -14.66
CA SER A 193 1.23 4.92 -14.72
C SER A 193 0.77 6.10 -13.87
N GLU A 194 -0.44 6.05 -13.33
CA GLU A 194 -0.99 7.06 -12.43
C GLU A 194 -1.20 6.49 -11.05
N LYS A 195 -0.58 7.09 -10.02
CA LYS A 195 -0.69 6.64 -8.64
C LYS A 195 -1.04 7.79 -7.72
N ILE A 196 -1.72 7.48 -6.61
CA ILE A 196 -2.05 8.47 -5.57
C ILE A 196 -1.10 8.25 -4.39
N ALA A 197 -0.53 9.35 -3.90
CA ALA A 197 0.32 9.38 -2.72
C ALA A 197 -0.37 10.15 -1.58
N TYR A 198 -0.73 9.44 -0.53
CA TYR A 198 -1.22 10.04 0.71
C TYR A 198 -0.03 10.42 1.59
N CYS A 199 0.16 11.72 1.77
CA CYS A 199 1.35 12.27 2.42
C CYS A 199 1.01 12.95 3.74
N GLY A 200 1.85 12.75 4.75
CA GLY A 200 1.88 13.62 5.92
C GLY A 200 2.47 14.99 5.57
N SER A 201 2.20 16.00 6.38
CA SER A 201 2.65 17.37 6.15
C SER A 201 4.19 17.50 6.10
N GLY A 202 4.92 16.68 6.88
CA GLY A 202 6.38 16.64 6.88
C GLY A 202 6.95 16.06 5.59
N ALA A 203 6.32 15.01 5.04
CA ALA A 203 6.70 14.43 3.76
C ALA A 203 6.56 15.44 2.61
N LEU A 204 5.44 16.16 2.55
CA LEU A 204 5.24 17.22 1.56
C LEU A 204 6.23 18.38 1.71
N LEU A 205 6.57 18.75 2.94
CA LEU A 205 7.63 19.73 3.18
C LEU A 205 9.00 19.24 2.70
N GLY A 206 9.29 17.94 2.88
CA GLY A 206 10.49 17.29 2.37
C GLY A 206 10.58 17.35 0.85
N ILE A 207 9.51 16.98 0.15
CA ILE A 207 9.41 17.05 -1.31
C ILE A 207 9.55 18.51 -1.80
N ASN A 208 8.89 19.46 -1.13
CA ASN A 208 9.00 20.87 -1.48
C ASN A 208 10.41 21.44 -1.27
N LYS A 209 11.18 20.93 -0.30
CA LYS A 209 12.60 21.30 -0.13
C LYS A 209 13.45 20.84 -1.31
N LEU A 210 13.23 19.61 -1.81
CA LEU A 210 13.90 19.11 -3.02
C LEU A 210 13.52 19.96 -4.24
N ALA A 211 12.23 20.23 -4.42
CA ALA A 211 11.74 21.09 -5.48
C ALA A 211 12.42 22.45 -5.54
N LYS A 212 12.60 23.07 -4.37
CA LYS A 212 13.27 24.37 -4.26
C LYS A 212 14.77 24.28 -4.48
N SER A 213 15.43 23.22 -4.07
CA SER A 213 16.88 23.04 -4.23
C SER A 213 17.26 22.72 -5.67
N ALA A 214 16.47 21.91 -6.36
CA ALA A 214 16.69 21.55 -7.77
C ALA A 214 16.30 22.66 -8.77
N GLY A 215 15.49 23.64 -8.35
CA GLY A 215 15.02 24.73 -9.21
C GLY A 215 14.15 24.32 -10.40
N GLN A 216 13.80 23.05 -10.53
CA GLN A 216 13.15 22.47 -11.72
C GLN A 216 11.89 21.67 -11.47
N VAL A 217 11.46 21.42 -10.23
CA VAL A 217 10.27 20.63 -9.99
C VAL A 217 9.02 21.47 -10.25
N GLN A 218 8.34 21.19 -11.34
CA GLN A 218 7.04 21.78 -11.64
C GLN A 218 5.96 21.02 -10.88
N LEU A 219 5.62 21.46 -9.69
CA LEU A 219 4.39 21.05 -9.03
C LEU A 219 3.22 21.78 -9.66
N LYS A 220 2.51 21.10 -10.54
CA LYS A 220 1.33 21.65 -11.18
C LYS A 220 0.13 21.41 -10.29
N SER A 221 -0.57 22.47 -9.89
CA SER A 221 -1.83 22.33 -9.17
C SER A 221 -2.90 21.86 -10.15
N THR A 222 -3.37 20.64 -9.96
CA THR A 222 -4.52 20.07 -10.68
C THR A 222 -5.76 20.27 -9.83
N ASP A 223 -6.83 20.80 -10.40
CA ASP A 223 -8.03 21.17 -9.63
C ASP A 223 -8.75 19.98 -9.00
N SER A 224 -8.77 18.82 -9.66
CA SER A 224 -9.25 17.57 -9.07
C SER A 224 -8.83 16.34 -9.87
N ALA A 225 -8.38 15.30 -9.19
CA ALA A 225 -8.27 13.97 -9.73
C ALA A 225 -9.05 13.01 -8.80
N TYR A 226 -9.83 12.12 -9.36
CA TYR A 226 -10.72 11.22 -8.61
C TYR A 226 -11.61 11.94 -7.57
N GLY A 227 -12.02 13.18 -7.85
CA GLY A 227 -12.82 14.01 -6.94
C GLY A 227 -12.03 14.63 -5.76
N LEU A 228 -10.71 14.55 -5.75
CA LEU A 228 -9.82 15.06 -4.70
C LEU A 228 -8.98 16.21 -5.22
N LYS A 229 -8.72 17.22 -4.36
CA LYS A 229 -7.70 18.23 -4.64
C LYS A 229 -6.33 17.63 -4.43
N VAL A 230 -5.51 17.57 -5.47
CA VAL A 230 -4.18 16.97 -5.48
C VAL A 230 -3.17 17.89 -6.12
N VAL A 231 -1.90 17.68 -5.81
CA VAL A 231 -0.77 18.29 -6.48
C VAL A 231 -0.17 17.21 -7.37
N GLU A 232 -0.11 17.47 -8.66
CA GLU A 232 0.46 16.55 -9.64
C GLU A 232 1.98 16.68 -9.67
N TRP A 233 2.67 15.56 -9.51
CA TRP A 233 4.11 15.44 -9.67
C TRP A 233 4.41 14.50 -10.83
N LEU A 234 4.95 15.07 -11.91
CA LEU A 234 5.39 14.31 -13.07
C LEU A 234 6.79 13.75 -12.80
N THR A 235 6.87 12.43 -12.72
CA THR A 235 8.14 11.70 -12.64
C THR A 235 8.48 11.13 -14.02
N PRO A 236 9.75 10.77 -14.30
CA PRO A 236 10.11 10.10 -15.55
C PRO A 236 9.37 8.78 -15.79
N PHE A 237 8.85 8.16 -14.74
CA PHE A 237 8.22 6.84 -14.75
C PHE A 237 6.70 6.89 -14.82
N GLY A 238 6.09 8.01 -14.44
CA GLY A 238 4.64 8.19 -14.40
C GLY A 238 4.21 9.40 -13.59
N THR A 239 2.92 9.54 -13.40
CA THR A 239 2.31 10.65 -12.67
C THR A 239 1.98 10.25 -11.24
N LEU A 240 2.48 10.99 -10.26
CA LEU A 240 2.18 10.82 -8.86
C LEU A 240 1.29 11.97 -8.36
N MET A 241 0.10 11.63 -7.91
CA MET A 241 -0.87 12.57 -7.37
C MET A 241 -0.69 12.70 -5.87
N LEU A 242 -0.06 13.78 -5.41
CA LEU A 242 0.22 14.03 -3.99
C LEU A 242 -1.01 14.61 -3.30
N LYS A 243 -1.46 13.97 -2.24
CA LYS A 243 -2.54 14.45 -1.38
C LYS A 243 -2.10 14.50 0.07
N THR A 244 -2.33 15.63 0.74
CA THR A 244 -2.13 15.75 2.18
C THR A 244 -3.18 14.94 2.92
N HIS A 245 -2.73 14.05 3.81
CA HIS A 245 -3.60 13.28 4.68
C HIS A 245 -3.61 13.89 6.09
N PRO A 246 -4.77 14.38 6.58
CA PRO A 246 -4.84 15.04 7.88
C PRO A 246 -4.38 14.13 9.03
N LEU A 247 -4.83 12.88 9.06
CA LEU A 247 -4.51 11.94 10.14
C LEU A 247 -3.00 11.63 10.22
N PHE A 248 -2.29 11.58 9.08
CA PHE A 248 -0.83 11.45 9.09
C PHE A 248 -0.13 12.71 9.58
N SER A 249 -0.72 13.87 9.34
CA SER A 249 -0.14 15.15 9.75
C SER A 249 -0.23 15.41 11.25
N TYR A 250 -1.27 14.91 11.93
CA TYR A 250 -1.45 15.06 13.36
C TYR A 250 -0.52 14.17 14.18
N GLU A 251 -0.16 13.00 13.67
CA GLU A 251 0.67 12.05 14.38
C GLU A 251 2.14 12.23 14.04
N ALA A 252 2.97 12.50 15.04
CA ALA A 252 4.39 12.81 14.84
C ALA A 252 5.16 11.69 14.11
N SER A 253 4.84 10.43 14.39
CA SER A 253 5.46 9.25 13.77
C SER A 253 5.12 9.10 12.28
N ASN A 254 3.92 9.53 11.86
CA ASN A 254 3.44 9.40 10.49
C ASN A 254 3.61 10.68 9.66
N ARG A 255 4.03 11.78 10.29
CA ARG A 255 4.15 13.08 9.63
C ARG A 255 5.07 13.07 8.41
N ASN A 256 6.12 12.26 8.45
CA ASN A 256 7.12 12.12 7.38
C ASN A 256 6.91 10.87 6.52
N ARG A 257 5.71 10.29 6.59
CA ARG A 257 5.29 9.12 5.82
C ARG A 257 4.52 9.52 4.58
N MET A 258 4.73 8.75 3.51
CA MET A 258 3.96 8.79 2.28
C MET A 258 3.54 7.36 1.92
N VAL A 259 2.26 7.15 1.66
CA VAL A 259 1.71 5.87 1.21
C VAL A 259 1.25 6.02 -0.23
N VAL A 260 1.93 5.32 -1.14
CA VAL A 260 1.63 5.34 -2.58
C VAL A 260 0.73 4.16 -2.89
N VAL A 261 -0.38 4.43 -3.54
CA VAL A 261 -1.37 3.43 -3.92
C VAL A 261 -1.79 3.56 -5.37
N ASP A 262 -2.08 2.45 -5.99
CA ASP A 262 -2.75 2.39 -7.30
C ASP A 262 -4.27 2.34 -7.05
N PRO A 263 -5.02 3.40 -7.40
CA PRO A 263 -6.45 3.49 -7.10
C PRO A 263 -7.28 2.42 -7.81
N GLU A 264 -6.83 1.90 -8.94
CA GLU A 264 -7.53 0.85 -9.68
C GLU A 264 -7.46 -0.52 -9.00
N LYS A 265 -6.51 -0.70 -8.06
CA LYS A 265 -6.23 -1.97 -7.38
C LYS A 265 -6.72 -2.00 -5.94
N ILE A 266 -7.46 -0.98 -5.51
CA ILE A 266 -8.06 -0.91 -4.17
C ILE A 266 -9.54 -0.60 -4.31
N GLN A 267 -10.38 -1.41 -3.68
CA GLN A 267 -11.83 -1.22 -3.64
C GLN A 267 -12.34 -1.33 -2.21
N PHE A 268 -13.33 -0.53 -1.89
CA PHE A 268 -14.08 -0.65 -0.65
C PHE A 268 -15.30 -1.56 -0.88
N ASN A 269 -15.34 -2.68 -0.20
CA ASN A 269 -16.43 -3.62 -0.22
C ASN A 269 -17.14 -3.63 1.13
N TYR A 270 -18.44 -3.55 1.12
CA TYR A 270 -19.28 -3.52 2.32
C TYR A 270 -20.38 -4.56 2.25
N ILE A 271 -20.73 -5.08 3.40
CA ILE A 271 -21.96 -5.89 3.60
C ILE A 271 -23.11 -4.94 3.84
N ASP A 272 -22.88 -3.97 4.76
CA ASP A 272 -23.79 -2.86 5.03
C ASP A 272 -23.03 -1.54 4.97
N ASP A 273 -23.51 -0.60 4.16
CA ASP A 273 -22.97 0.76 4.09
C ASP A 273 -23.30 1.52 5.38
N THR A 274 -22.69 2.68 5.55
CA THR A 274 -22.85 3.51 6.74
C THR A 274 -24.32 3.94 6.92
N PHE A 275 -24.94 3.47 7.97
CA PHE A 275 -26.29 3.87 8.32
C PHE A 275 -26.41 4.25 9.79
N PHE A 276 -27.40 5.06 10.08
CA PHE A 276 -27.71 5.50 11.43
C PHE A 276 -28.84 4.66 12.02
N LYS A 277 -28.49 3.84 13.02
CA LYS A 277 -29.47 3.02 13.75
C LYS A 277 -30.03 3.83 14.91
N LYS A 278 -31.33 4.12 14.81
CA LYS A 278 -32.07 4.79 15.90
C LYS A 278 -32.38 3.80 17.01
N ASP A 279 -32.60 4.35 18.20
CA ASP A 279 -33.16 3.60 19.34
C ASP A 279 -34.59 3.12 18.96
N ASP A 280 -34.75 1.80 18.80
CA ASP A 280 -36.03 1.16 18.48
C ASP A 280 -36.88 0.88 19.72
N GLY A 281 -36.35 1.21 20.92
CA GLY A 281 -37.00 0.94 22.18
C GLY A 281 -37.03 -0.55 22.59
N GLU A 282 -36.48 -1.44 21.74
CA GLU A 282 -36.36 -2.85 22.09
C GLU A 282 -35.27 -3.04 23.15
N ARG A 283 -35.68 -3.47 24.33
CA ARG A 283 -34.76 -3.71 25.45
C ARG A 283 -34.81 -5.17 25.85
N LYS A 284 -33.64 -5.74 26.11
CA LYS A 284 -33.55 -7.10 26.63
C LYS A 284 -34.25 -7.17 28.00
N ALA A 285 -34.96 -8.28 28.25
CA ALA A 285 -35.60 -8.51 29.53
C ALA A 285 -34.58 -8.33 30.69
N GLY A 286 -34.87 -7.44 31.64
CA GLY A 286 -34.02 -7.10 32.76
C GLY A 286 -33.21 -5.81 32.61
N GLN A 287 -33.22 -5.11 31.48
CA GLN A 287 -32.65 -3.76 31.36
C GLN A 287 -33.68 -2.71 31.83
N MET A 288 -33.30 -1.86 32.80
CA MET A 288 -34.10 -0.72 33.20
C MET A 288 -34.25 0.28 32.07
N ALA A 289 -35.43 0.87 31.94
CA ALA A 289 -35.69 1.99 31.03
C ALA A 289 -34.81 3.18 31.39
N ILE A 290 -33.89 3.57 30.50
CA ILE A 290 -33.10 4.78 30.67
C ILE A 290 -33.92 5.97 30.16
N ASP A 291 -33.94 7.07 30.89
CA ASP A 291 -34.56 8.31 30.43
C ASP A 291 -33.68 9.01 29.40
N GLY A 292 -33.63 8.43 28.20
CA GLY A 292 -32.78 8.87 27.08
C GLY A 292 -32.90 7.98 25.89
N SER A 293 -32.15 8.27 24.84
CA SER A 293 -32.01 7.42 23.63
C SER A 293 -30.54 7.07 23.45
N LYS A 294 -30.31 5.81 23.01
CA LYS A 294 -28.99 5.31 22.62
C LYS A 294 -29.06 4.86 21.18
N GLU A 295 -28.34 5.57 20.36
CA GLU A 295 -28.33 5.41 18.91
C GLU A 295 -26.88 5.15 18.46
N GLU A 296 -26.67 4.69 17.22
CA GLU A 296 -25.33 4.41 16.72
C GLU A 296 -25.21 4.60 15.22
N PHE A 297 -24.01 4.96 14.76
CA PHE A 297 -23.62 4.71 13.38
C PHE A 297 -23.01 3.32 13.30
N LEU A 298 -23.38 2.60 12.25
CA LEU A 298 -22.90 1.25 11.99
C LEU A 298 -22.50 1.11 10.53
N THR A 299 -21.34 0.48 10.30
CA THR A 299 -20.84 0.12 8.97
C THR A 299 -20.20 -1.25 9.08
N GLU A 300 -20.46 -2.12 8.11
CA GLU A 300 -19.74 -3.38 7.99
C GLU A 300 -19.08 -3.45 6.62
N GLY A 301 -17.76 -3.32 6.58
CA GLY A 301 -17.00 -3.28 5.34
C GLY A 301 -15.52 -3.55 5.53
N GLY A 302 -14.80 -3.61 4.42
CA GLY A 302 -13.36 -3.81 4.39
C GLY A 302 -12.78 -3.44 3.03
N LEU A 303 -11.45 -3.42 2.96
CA LEU A 303 -10.74 -3.16 1.71
C LEU A 303 -10.47 -4.45 0.97
N GLU A 304 -10.76 -4.46 -0.31
CA GLU A 304 -10.25 -5.43 -1.27
C GLU A 304 -9.04 -4.82 -1.96
N MET A 305 -7.90 -5.52 -1.91
CA MET A 305 -6.62 -5.04 -2.41
C MET A 305 -5.99 -6.09 -3.33
N HIS A 306 -5.51 -5.64 -4.48
CA HIS A 306 -4.88 -6.46 -5.50
C HIS A 306 -3.46 -6.00 -5.77
N HIS A 307 -2.63 -6.88 -6.33
CA HIS A 307 -1.28 -6.58 -6.82
C HIS A 307 -0.42 -5.79 -5.83
N PRO A 308 0.06 -6.40 -4.73
CA PRO A 308 0.77 -5.70 -3.67
C PRO A 308 2.00 -4.93 -4.16
N LEU A 309 2.65 -5.37 -5.24
CA LEU A 309 3.82 -4.71 -5.82
C LEU A 309 3.53 -3.32 -6.44
N CYS A 310 2.24 -2.99 -6.68
CA CYS A 310 1.84 -1.68 -7.20
C CYS A 310 1.79 -0.60 -6.13
N HIS A 311 1.87 -1.00 -4.85
CA HIS A 311 1.73 -0.12 -3.69
C HIS A 311 3.05 -0.03 -2.94
N GLY A 312 3.29 1.09 -2.26
CA GLY A 312 4.51 1.27 -1.45
C GLY A 312 4.33 2.26 -0.31
N VAL A 313 5.17 2.11 0.68
CA VAL A 313 5.22 3.01 1.84
C VAL A 313 6.62 3.62 1.92
N PHE A 314 6.68 4.92 2.00
CA PHE A 314 7.91 5.69 2.17
C PHE A 314 7.90 6.33 3.55
N ASP A 315 8.88 6.00 4.36
CA ASP A 315 9.10 6.59 5.68
C ASP A 315 10.34 7.49 5.69
N GLY A 316 10.38 8.46 6.59
CA GLY A 316 11.54 9.32 6.81
C GLY A 316 11.72 10.45 5.79
N ILE A 317 10.75 10.73 4.93
CA ILE A 317 10.84 11.79 3.92
C ILE A 317 11.07 13.16 4.60
N GLY A 318 12.12 13.85 4.16
CA GLY A 318 12.46 15.20 4.66
C GLY A 318 13.21 15.23 5.98
N LEU A 319 13.54 14.07 6.56
CA LEU A 319 14.40 13.96 7.74
C LEU A 319 15.88 13.90 7.33
N ALA A 320 16.77 14.23 8.24
CA ALA A 320 18.19 13.92 8.06
C ALA A 320 18.39 12.41 8.27
N ALA A 321 19.32 11.81 7.52
CA ALA A 321 19.74 10.44 7.79
C ALA A 321 20.29 10.34 9.21
N PRO A 322 20.07 9.25 9.94
CA PRO A 322 20.67 9.06 11.25
C PRO A 322 22.18 9.06 11.15
N SER A 323 22.81 9.77 12.08
CA SER A 323 24.25 9.84 12.21
C SER A 323 24.85 8.53 12.69
#